data_ae67874589967a489c5c171f86e5463b
#
_entry.id   ae67874589967a489c5c171f86e5463b
#
_cell.length_a   1.000
_cell.length_b   1.000
_cell.length_c   1.000
_cell.angle_alpha   90.00
_cell.angle_beta   90.00
_cell.angle_gamma   90.00
#
_symmetry.space_group_name_H-M   'P 1'
#
loop_
_entity.id
_entity.type
_entity.pdbx_description
1 polymer ?
#
loop_
_entity_poly.entity_id
_entity_poly.type
_entity_poly.pdbx_seq_one_letter_code
_entity_poly.pdbx_strand_id
1 'polypeptide(L)'
;MNGLITVVMPVYGRAALVEQAIASVRNQSVPHWRLLIADDGSDPPTEALLRRLASADPRIDLVRRPRNLGLFANLNATLAEVTTPWLLILCSDDLLEPEAIAVLEGLIHRHPACQLLLSSYRSIDAAGALRFDVNGWYTDQFAPVSREFAPGELLPVLLRFGSINGNITGLLMRRDLFERTGPWRSDWRQAADWEWLIRAAERSRVWINRQPIARVRVHGGQLSNDNRVDQREGEEIAAVVRQLRDHPALAAWPQRHRWAAYHAQFLLWNALKAWPRVGWRATARQLALIHRGAGLGRTALALLAVLPGRLRIRGSDRPLPPPAP
;
A
#
# COMPACT_ATOMS: atom_id res chain seq x y z
N MET A 1 0.23 -10.83 29.65
CA MET A 1 -0.80 -11.05 28.63
C MET A 1 -0.12 -10.84 27.28
N ASN A 2 -0.17 -11.82 26.39
CA ASN A 2 0.34 -11.64 25.02
C ASN A 2 -0.56 -10.62 24.33
N GLY A 3 0.02 -9.56 23.74
CA GLY A 3 -0.73 -8.55 23.00
C GLY A 3 -1.57 -9.14 21.87
N LEU A 4 -2.66 -8.46 21.51
CA LEU A 4 -3.52 -8.84 20.39
C LEU A 4 -2.83 -8.62 19.03
N ILE A 5 -1.92 -7.66 18.97
CA ILE A 5 -1.32 -7.14 17.71
C ILE A 5 0.17 -7.40 17.69
N THR A 6 0.64 -8.05 16.63
CA THR A 6 2.05 -8.01 16.24
C THR A 6 2.23 -6.95 15.15
N VAL A 7 3.09 -5.97 15.40
CA VAL A 7 3.61 -5.04 14.39
C VAL A 7 4.68 -5.78 13.60
N VAL A 8 4.51 -5.88 12.30
CA VAL A 8 5.47 -6.51 11.38
C VAL A 8 6.18 -5.42 10.59
N MET A 9 7.50 -5.35 10.73
CA MET A 9 8.34 -4.31 10.12
C MET A 9 9.33 -4.93 9.15
N PRO A 10 9.11 -4.86 7.84
CA PRO A 10 10.12 -5.24 6.85
C PRO A 10 11.23 -4.20 6.83
N VAL A 11 12.48 -4.65 6.88
CA VAL A 11 13.67 -3.78 6.91
C VAL A 11 14.66 -4.19 5.82
N TYR A 12 15.18 -3.19 5.11
CA TYR A 12 16.35 -3.33 4.24
C TYR A 12 17.17 -2.03 4.23
N GLY A 13 18.29 -2.02 4.98
CA GLY A 13 19.14 -0.84 5.15
C GLY A 13 18.48 0.30 5.92
N ARG A 14 19.01 1.52 5.75
CA ARG A 14 18.45 2.78 6.27
C ARG A 14 18.38 2.87 7.80
N ALA A 15 19.44 2.49 8.49
CA ALA A 15 19.50 2.41 9.96
C ALA A 15 18.84 3.60 10.69
N ALA A 16 19.08 4.85 10.26
CA ALA A 16 18.55 6.03 10.92
C ALA A 16 17.02 6.15 10.86
N LEU A 17 16.38 5.74 9.76
CA LEU A 17 14.92 5.71 9.64
C LEU A 17 14.33 4.55 10.42
N VAL A 18 14.96 3.39 10.35
CA VAL A 18 14.58 2.18 11.11
C VAL A 18 14.58 2.46 12.61
N GLU A 19 15.59 3.16 13.14
CA GLU A 19 15.64 3.52 14.57
C GLU A 19 14.46 4.40 14.99
N GLN A 20 14.07 5.38 14.15
CA GLN A 20 12.89 6.20 14.38
C GLN A 20 11.60 5.38 14.34
N ALA A 21 11.45 4.48 13.36
CA ALA A 21 10.30 3.61 13.24
C ALA A 21 10.12 2.71 14.47
N ILE A 22 11.21 2.05 14.92
CA ILE A 22 11.19 1.22 16.14
C ILE A 22 10.88 2.06 17.38
N ALA A 23 11.45 3.26 17.49
CA ALA A 23 11.14 4.18 18.60
C ALA A 23 9.65 4.54 18.64
N SER A 24 8.99 4.72 17.48
CA SER A 24 7.55 5.01 17.44
C SER A 24 6.69 3.84 17.96
N VAL A 25 7.13 2.60 17.79
CA VAL A 25 6.47 1.41 18.36
C VAL A 25 6.73 1.32 19.87
N ARG A 26 7.96 1.56 20.31
CA ARG A 26 8.30 1.51 21.74
C ARG A 26 7.58 2.58 22.57
N ASN A 27 7.27 3.72 21.96
CA ASN A 27 6.59 4.86 22.58
C ASN A 27 5.06 4.79 22.45
N GLN A 28 4.48 3.63 22.12
CA GLN A 28 3.03 3.47 22.14
C GLN A 28 2.47 3.61 23.56
N SER A 29 1.29 4.23 23.68
CA SER A 29 0.60 4.48 24.95
C SER A 29 0.19 3.21 25.69
N VAL A 30 0.07 2.09 24.98
CA VAL A 30 -0.24 0.77 25.57
C VAL A 30 0.97 -0.15 25.46
N PRO A 31 1.24 -1.00 26.47
CA PRO A 31 2.44 -1.85 26.48
C PRO A 31 2.23 -3.22 25.79
N HIS A 32 1.01 -3.59 25.39
CA HIS A 32 0.63 -4.96 25.02
C HIS A 32 0.83 -5.24 23.52
N TRP A 33 1.98 -4.93 22.96
CA TRP A 33 2.31 -5.22 21.56
C TRP A 33 3.52 -6.12 21.46
N ARG A 34 3.68 -6.73 20.27
CA ARG A 34 4.91 -7.37 19.82
C ARG A 34 5.38 -6.65 18.57
N LEU A 35 6.69 -6.54 18.40
CA LEU A 35 7.31 -6.06 17.16
C LEU A 35 8.15 -7.19 16.57
N LEU A 36 7.79 -7.64 15.38
CA LEU A 36 8.56 -8.60 14.60
C LEU A 36 9.28 -7.87 13.47
N ILE A 37 10.59 -7.72 13.61
CA ILE A 37 11.46 -7.10 12.61
C ILE A 37 11.90 -8.16 11.63
N ALA A 38 11.60 -7.95 10.35
CA ALA A 38 11.95 -8.82 9.24
C ALA A 38 13.10 -8.20 8.43
N ASP A 39 14.34 -8.43 8.86
CA ASP A 39 15.54 -7.92 8.20
C ASP A 39 15.84 -8.73 6.92
N ASP A 40 15.74 -8.09 5.78
CA ASP A 40 15.92 -8.68 4.44
C ASP A 40 17.38 -8.65 3.97
N GLY A 41 18.31 -8.97 4.88
CA GLY A 41 19.73 -9.00 4.57
C GLY A 41 20.36 -7.60 4.47
N SER A 42 20.05 -6.75 5.42
CA SER A 42 20.59 -5.38 5.50
C SER A 42 22.12 -5.34 5.67
N ASP A 43 22.68 -4.16 5.45
CA ASP A 43 24.08 -3.83 5.67
C ASP A 43 24.51 -3.98 7.14
N PRO A 44 25.83 -4.15 7.43
CA PRO A 44 26.31 -4.37 8.78
C PRO A 44 25.91 -3.28 9.81
N PRO A 45 25.90 -1.98 9.49
CA PRO A 45 25.44 -0.95 10.42
C PRO A 45 23.97 -1.13 10.83
N THR A 46 23.10 -1.45 9.87
CA THR A 46 21.66 -1.69 10.13
C THR A 46 21.50 -2.98 10.94
N GLU A 47 22.20 -4.06 10.58
CA GLU A 47 22.17 -5.31 11.35
C GLU A 47 22.57 -5.11 12.82
N ALA A 48 23.67 -4.40 13.06
CA ALA A 48 24.15 -4.12 14.43
C ALA A 48 23.12 -3.34 15.25
N LEU A 49 22.49 -2.34 14.63
CA LEU A 49 21.40 -1.59 15.23
C LEU A 49 20.22 -2.50 15.62
N LEU A 50 19.75 -3.33 14.70
CA LEU A 50 18.60 -4.20 14.91
C LEU A 50 18.87 -5.22 16.03
N ARG A 51 20.05 -5.85 16.06
CA ARG A 51 20.45 -6.78 17.13
C ARG A 51 20.48 -6.08 18.50
N ARG A 52 21.04 -4.87 18.56
CA ARG A 52 21.08 -4.05 19.78
C ARG A 52 19.68 -3.72 20.29
N LEU A 53 18.77 -3.30 19.42
CA LEU A 53 17.41 -2.92 19.82
C LEU A 53 16.57 -4.13 20.22
N ALA A 54 16.69 -5.26 19.52
CA ALA A 54 15.99 -6.49 19.87
C ALA A 54 16.47 -7.09 21.22
N SER A 55 17.77 -7.02 21.51
CA SER A 55 18.27 -7.50 22.81
C SER A 55 17.90 -6.58 23.99
N ALA A 56 17.57 -5.31 23.73
CA ALA A 56 17.23 -4.36 24.76
C ALA A 56 15.72 -4.33 25.17
N ASP A 57 14.84 -4.95 24.37
CA ASP A 57 13.39 -4.98 24.65
C ASP A 57 12.82 -6.39 24.30
N PRO A 58 12.35 -7.15 25.31
CA PRO A 58 11.83 -8.52 25.08
C PRO A 58 10.55 -8.61 24.26
N ARG A 59 9.95 -7.47 23.91
CA ARG A 59 8.79 -7.40 23.01
C ARG A 59 9.18 -7.34 21.54
N ILE A 60 10.49 -7.23 21.24
CA ILE A 60 11.04 -7.11 19.89
C ILE A 60 11.70 -8.42 19.49
N ASP A 61 11.17 -9.05 18.48
CA ASP A 61 11.75 -10.22 17.82
C ASP A 61 12.44 -9.79 16.51
N LEU A 62 13.59 -10.38 16.20
CA LEU A 62 14.34 -10.13 14.97
C LEU A 62 14.49 -11.42 14.18
N VAL A 63 13.97 -11.44 12.97
CA VAL A 63 14.21 -12.49 11.97
C VAL A 63 15.05 -11.89 10.84
N ARG A 64 16.21 -12.49 10.58
CA ARG A 64 17.10 -12.06 9.52
C ARG A 64 17.13 -13.05 8.38
N ARG A 65 16.96 -12.56 7.15
CA ARG A 65 17.15 -13.34 5.93
C ARG A 65 18.63 -13.33 5.52
N PRO A 66 19.13 -14.43 4.96
CA PRO A 66 20.55 -14.51 4.55
C PRO A 66 20.89 -13.61 3.35
N ARG A 67 19.88 -13.18 2.60
CA ARG A 67 19.99 -12.29 1.44
C ARG A 67 18.68 -11.53 1.23
N ASN A 68 18.71 -10.46 0.46
CA ASN A 68 17.52 -9.72 0.07
C ASN A 68 16.59 -10.58 -0.81
N LEU A 69 15.38 -10.80 -0.32
CA LEU A 69 14.30 -11.53 -1.00
C LEU A 69 13.35 -10.58 -1.74
N GLY A 70 13.36 -9.30 -1.38
CA GLY A 70 12.37 -8.28 -1.76
C GLY A 70 11.19 -8.20 -0.81
N LEU A 71 10.53 -7.03 -0.80
CA LEU A 71 9.51 -6.66 0.17
C LEU A 71 8.44 -7.73 0.41
N PHE A 72 7.76 -8.16 -0.66
CA PHE A 72 6.62 -9.07 -0.52
C PHE A 72 7.03 -10.51 -0.19
N ALA A 73 8.17 -10.98 -0.69
CA ALA A 73 8.69 -12.29 -0.29
C ALA A 73 9.10 -12.34 1.18
N ASN A 74 9.78 -11.28 1.66
CA ASN A 74 10.15 -11.15 3.06
C ASN A 74 8.92 -11.04 3.97
N LEU A 75 7.92 -10.21 3.60
CA LEU A 75 6.65 -10.11 4.34
C LEU A 75 5.92 -11.44 4.39
N ASN A 76 5.75 -12.15 3.26
CA ASN A 76 5.08 -13.45 3.23
C ASN A 76 5.71 -14.46 4.19
N ALA A 77 7.03 -14.56 4.16
CA ALA A 77 7.76 -15.46 5.05
C ALA A 77 7.58 -15.07 6.52
N THR A 78 7.58 -13.77 6.82
CA THR A 78 7.48 -13.26 8.19
C THR A 78 6.08 -13.39 8.75
N LEU A 79 5.05 -13.10 7.96
CA LEU A 79 3.65 -13.19 8.40
C LEU A 79 3.23 -14.62 8.72
N ALA A 80 3.83 -15.60 8.04
CA ALA A 80 3.62 -17.02 8.36
C ALA A 80 4.16 -17.42 9.75
N GLU A 81 5.09 -16.65 10.30
CA GLU A 81 5.69 -16.89 11.63
C GLU A 81 4.89 -16.23 12.77
N VAL A 82 3.99 -15.28 12.46
CA VAL A 82 3.23 -14.55 13.49
C VAL A 82 2.13 -15.43 14.08
N THR A 83 2.05 -15.45 15.41
CA THR A 83 1.07 -16.27 16.18
C THR A 83 -0.05 -15.45 16.79
N THR A 84 0.06 -14.13 16.88
CA THR A 84 -1.01 -13.27 17.42
C THR A 84 -2.20 -13.19 16.46
N PRO A 85 -3.40 -12.89 16.97
CA PRO A 85 -4.59 -12.81 16.13
C PRO A 85 -4.55 -11.73 15.04
N TRP A 86 -3.83 -10.63 15.28
CA TRP A 86 -3.79 -9.48 14.41
C TRP A 86 -2.37 -9.08 13.99
N LEU A 87 -2.24 -8.69 12.75
CA LEU A 87 -1.01 -8.32 12.06
C LEU A 87 -1.12 -6.86 11.61
N LEU A 88 -0.25 -5.98 12.13
CA LEU A 88 -0.14 -4.57 11.71
C LEU A 88 1.15 -4.38 10.92
N ILE A 89 1.08 -3.89 9.70
CA ILE A 89 2.29 -3.59 8.92
C ILE A 89 2.75 -2.17 9.20
N LEU A 90 4.05 -2.01 9.44
CA LEU A 90 4.75 -0.73 9.55
C LEU A 90 6.01 -0.77 8.68
N CYS A 91 6.06 0.03 7.62
CA CYS A 91 7.28 0.19 6.83
C CYS A 91 8.38 0.85 7.66
N SER A 92 9.62 0.47 7.42
CA SER A 92 10.77 0.86 8.24
C SER A 92 11.23 2.31 8.10
N ASP A 93 10.61 3.07 7.22
CA ASP A 93 10.80 4.53 7.01
C ASP A 93 9.62 5.37 7.53
N ASP A 94 8.56 4.73 8.03
CA ASP A 94 7.35 5.35 8.56
C ASP A 94 7.30 5.32 10.09
N LEU A 95 6.31 6.01 10.68
CA LEU A 95 6.13 6.09 12.13
C LEU A 95 4.70 5.75 12.50
N LEU A 96 4.48 5.10 13.64
CA LEU A 96 3.15 5.05 14.26
C LEU A 96 2.86 6.33 15.05
N GLU A 97 1.60 6.75 15.06
CA GLU A 97 1.14 7.78 16.02
C GLU A 97 1.15 7.19 17.44
N PRO A 98 1.34 8.00 18.49
CA PRO A 98 1.51 7.49 19.86
C PRO A 98 0.35 6.61 20.37
N GLU A 99 -0.87 6.87 19.92
CA GLU A 99 -2.09 6.15 20.30
C GLU A 99 -2.50 5.06 19.29
N ALA A 100 -1.67 4.75 18.29
CA ALA A 100 -2.06 3.90 17.17
C ALA A 100 -2.57 2.52 17.61
N ILE A 101 -1.83 1.83 18.48
CA ILE A 101 -2.20 0.48 18.93
C ILE A 101 -3.46 0.53 19.80
N ALA A 102 -3.59 1.48 20.70
CA ALA A 102 -4.79 1.67 21.52
C ALA A 102 -6.05 1.92 20.66
N VAL A 103 -5.92 2.76 19.64
CA VAL A 103 -7.01 3.04 18.68
C VAL A 103 -7.39 1.77 17.92
N LEU A 104 -6.41 1.01 17.43
CA LEU A 104 -6.67 -0.23 16.69
C LEU A 104 -7.29 -1.32 17.56
N GLU A 105 -6.85 -1.50 18.80
CA GLU A 105 -7.47 -2.42 19.76
C GLU A 105 -8.93 -2.03 20.03
N GLY A 106 -9.19 -0.74 20.22
CA GLY A 106 -10.56 -0.23 20.36
C GLY A 106 -11.44 -0.50 19.14
N LEU A 107 -10.89 -0.40 17.92
CA LEU A 107 -11.60 -0.72 16.68
C LEU A 107 -11.88 -2.21 16.54
N ILE A 108 -10.92 -3.07 16.86
CA ILE A 108 -11.11 -4.53 16.88
C ILE A 108 -12.29 -4.93 17.77
N HIS A 109 -12.39 -4.34 18.96
CA HIS A 109 -13.47 -4.64 19.91
C HIS A 109 -14.83 -4.11 19.43
N ARG A 110 -14.85 -2.89 18.84
CA ARG A 110 -16.10 -2.30 18.36
C ARG A 110 -16.62 -2.90 17.05
N HIS A 111 -15.73 -3.47 16.24
CA HIS A 111 -16.04 -4.00 14.91
C HIS A 111 -15.53 -5.45 14.75
N PRO A 112 -15.98 -6.40 15.61
CA PRO A 112 -15.44 -7.77 15.66
C PRO A 112 -15.69 -8.58 14.36
N ALA A 113 -16.66 -8.14 13.54
CA ALA A 113 -16.93 -8.74 12.24
C ALA A 113 -15.94 -8.33 11.16
N CYS A 114 -15.24 -7.20 11.32
CA CYS A 114 -14.23 -6.74 10.39
C CYS A 114 -12.94 -7.53 10.57
N GLN A 115 -12.34 -7.94 9.46
CA GLN A 115 -11.12 -8.74 9.45
C GLN A 115 -9.94 -7.97 8.83
N LEU A 116 -10.24 -6.83 8.22
CA LEU A 116 -9.30 -5.93 7.60
C LEU A 116 -9.65 -4.49 8.01
N LEU A 117 -8.67 -3.77 8.54
CA LEU A 117 -8.81 -2.36 8.89
C LEU A 117 -7.76 -1.57 8.11
N LEU A 118 -8.23 -0.62 7.33
CA LEU A 118 -7.40 0.32 6.57
C LEU A 118 -7.53 1.69 7.23
N SER A 119 -6.44 2.20 7.78
CA SER A 119 -6.46 3.46 8.51
C SER A 119 -5.83 4.59 7.71
N SER A 120 -6.36 5.79 7.90
CA SER A 120 -5.73 7.01 7.42
C SER A 120 -4.35 7.21 8.06
N TYR A 121 -3.50 7.97 7.40
CA TYR A 121 -2.20 8.38 7.88
C TYR A 121 -1.93 9.85 7.52
N ARG A 122 -0.96 10.48 8.15
CA ARG A 122 -0.43 11.79 7.76
C ARG A 122 0.80 11.63 6.90
N SER A 123 0.93 12.44 5.85
CA SER A 123 2.16 12.46 5.04
C SER A 123 3.19 13.40 5.69
N ILE A 124 4.44 12.95 5.77
CA ILE A 124 5.58 13.74 6.22
C ILE A 124 6.69 13.75 5.17
N ASP A 125 7.53 14.78 5.18
CA ASP A 125 8.73 14.83 4.33
C ASP A 125 9.91 14.04 4.94
N ALA A 126 11.06 14.09 4.28
CA ALA A 126 12.28 13.43 4.76
C ALA A 126 12.73 13.93 6.15
N ALA A 127 12.44 15.18 6.50
CA ALA A 127 12.75 15.78 7.78
C ALA A 127 11.69 15.54 8.87
N GLY A 128 10.53 14.96 8.51
CA GLY A 128 9.42 14.69 9.42
C GLY A 128 8.37 15.82 9.49
N ALA A 129 8.48 16.87 8.68
CA ALA A 129 7.48 17.92 8.63
C ALA A 129 6.22 17.46 7.85
N LEU A 130 5.05 17.92 8.31
CA LEU A 130 3.77 17.57 7.68
C LEU A 130 3.68 18.08 6.24
N ARG A 131 3.15 17.25 5.37
CA ARG A 131 2.84 17.56 3.97
C ARG A 131 1.33 17.54 3.72
N PHE A 132 0.93 17.95 2.51
CA PHE A 132 -0.47 17.80 2.08
C PHE A 132 -0.89 16.33 2.14
N ASP A 133 -2.04 16.07 2.77
CA ASP A 133 -2.58 14.71 2.95
C ASP A 133 -3.29 14.23 1.68
N VAL A 134 -2.51 13.69 0.75
CA VAL A 134 -3.03 13.09 -0.49
C VAL A 134 -3.94 11.89 -0.20
N ASN A 135 -3.59 11.08 0.80
CA ASN A 135 -4.40 9.90 1.17
C ASN A 135 -5.75 10.31 1.73
N GLY A 136 -5.77 11.27 2.67
CA GLY A 136 -7.00 11.82 3.21
C GLY A 136 -7.91 12.39 2.12
N TRP A 137 -7.35 13.16 1.20
CA TRP A 137 -8.11 13.74 0.08
C TRP A 137 -8.76 12.67 -0.82
N TYR A 138 -8.06 11.57 -1.14
CA TYR A 138 -8.65 10.47 -1.89
C TYR A 138 -9.71 9.74 -1.07
N THR A 139 -9.43 9.47 0.21
CA THR A 139 -10.34 8.74 1.08
C THR A 139 -11.65 9.51 1.31
N ASP A 140 -11.61 10.83 1.36
CA ASP A 140 -12.81 11.71 1.44
C ASP A 140 -13.81 11.47 0.29
N GLN A 141 -13.33 10.99 -0.85
CA GLN A 141 -14.17 10.76 -2.03
C GLN A 141 -15.07 9.50 -1.91
N PHE A 142 -14.72 8.54 -1.05
CA PHE A 142 -15.48 7.29 -0.91
C PHE A 142 -15.81 6.91 0.54
N ALA A 143 -15.10 7.47 1.50
CA ALA A 143 -15.31 7.29 2.94
C ALA A 143 -15.00 8.59 3.70
N PRO A 144 -15.83 9.64 3.58
CA PRO A 144 -15.61 10.91 4.29
C PRO A 144 -15.65 10.76 5.81
N VAL A 145 -16.31 9.72 6.30
CA VAL A 145 -16.32 9.27 7.69
C VAL A 145 -15.90 7.81 7.76
N SER A 146 -15.45 7.38 8.95
CA SER A 146 -15.13 5.97 9.18
C SER A 146 -16.36 5.10 8.94
N ARG A 147 -16.19 4.00 8.17
CA ARG A 147 -17.31 3.11 7.84
C ARG A 147 -16.86 1.70 7.53
N GLU A 148 -17.81 0.78 7.62
CA GLU A 148 -17.66 -0.60 7.19
C GLU A 148 -18.04 -0.77 5.71
N PHE A 149 -17.33 -1.67 5.03
CA PHE A 149 -17.66 -2.20 3.73
C PHE A 149 -17.89 -3.70 3.85
N ALA A 150 -19.00 -4.18 3.31
CA ALA A 150 -19.32 -5.60 3.23
C ALA A 150 -18.38 -6.31 2.21
N PRO A 151 -18.27 -7.66 2.24
CA PRO A 151 -17.48 -8.39 1.26
C PRO A 151 -17.89 -8.02 -0.18
N GLY A 152 -16.89 -7.66 -0.99
CA GLY A 152 -17.09 -7.21 -2.37
C GLY A 152 -17.48 -5.74 -2.55
N GLU A 153 -18.03 -5.07 -1.53
CA GLU A 153 -18.48 -3.66 -1.64
C GLU A 153 -17.33 -2.68 -1.93
N LEU A 154 -16.10 -3.05 -1.56
CA LEU A 154 -14.92 -2.21 -1.79
C LEU A 154 -14.36 -2.31 -3.23
N LEU A 155 -14.73 -3.31 -4.01
CA LEU A 155 -14.17 -3.55 -5.35
C LEU A 155 -14.38 -2.38 -6.33
N PRO A 156 -15.57 -1.74 -6.41
CA PRO A 156 -15.75 -0.55 -7.25
C PRO A 156 -14.83 0.60 -6.83
N VAL A 157 -14.60 0.76 -5.52
CA VAL A 157 -13.70 1.78 -4.97
C VAL A 157 -12.26 1.50 -5.41
N LEU A 158 -11.82 0.24 -5.29
CA LEU A 158 -10.47 -0.19 -5.72
C LEU A 158 -10.26 0.02 -7.22
N LEU A 159 -11.28 -0.23 -8.06
CA LEU A 159 -11.15 0.05 -9.48
C LEU A 159 -11.15 1.56 -9.79
N ARG A 160 -11.90 2.36 -9.02
CA ARG A 160 -12.00 3.80 -9.27
C ARG A 160 -10.79 4.58 -8.75
N PHE A 161 -10.29 4.24 -7.56
CA PHE A 161 -9.28 5.04 -6.85
C PHE A 161 -7.90 4.39 -6.80
N GLY A 162 -7.76 3.12 -7.19
CA GLY A 162 -6.51 2.39 -7.13
C GLY A 162 -6.28 1.70 -5.79
N SER A 163 -5.02 1.47 -5.45
CA SER A 163 -4.64 1.03 -4.11
C SER A 163 -4.93 2.14 -3.11
N ILE A 164 -6.09 2.07 -2.49
CA ILE A 164 -6.61 3.11 -1.58
C ILE A 164 -5.79 3.23 -0.30
N ASN A 165 -4.99 2.21 0.00
CA ASN A 165 -4.10 2.26 1.15
C ASN A 165 -2.85 3.13 0.89
N GLY A 166 -2.55 3.45 -0.37
CA GLY A 166 -1.44 4.32 -0.80
C GLY A 166 -0.05 3.88 -0.33
N ASN A 167 0.01 3.16 0.76
CA ASN A 167 1.15 2.53 1.41
C ASN A 167 0.62 1.36 2.25
N ILE A 168 1.41 0.30 2.44
CA ILE A 168 1.03 -0.84 3.29
C ILE A 168 1.16 -0.54 4.80
N THR A 169 1.80 0.57 5.18
CA THR A 169 1.83 1.04 6.57
C THR A 169 0.42 1.33 7.07
N GLY A 170 0.09 0.81 8.23
CA GLY A 170 -1.22 0.97 8.85
C GLY A 170 -2.26 -0.04 8.39
N LEU A 171 -1.91 -0.99 7.52
CA LEU A 171 -2.76 -2.11 7.17
C LEU A 171 -2.78 -3.08 8.35
N LEU A 172 -3.94 -3.19 9.01
CA LEU A 172 -4.20 -4.16 10.08
C LEU A 172 -5.10 -5.26 9.55
N MET A 173 -4.65 -6.50 9.65
CA MET A 173 -5.42 -7.65 9.19
C MET A 173 -5.49 -8.73 10.25
N ARG A 174 -6.59 -9.48 10.30
CA ARG A 174 -6.70 -10.68 11.11
C ARG A 174 -5.87 -11.80 10.47
N ARG A 175 -5.13 -12.55 11.26
CA ARG A 175 -4.21 -13.60 10.78
C ARG A 175 -4.92 -14.64 9.89
N ASP A 176 -6.11 -15.09 10.30
CA ASP A 176 -6.89 -16.07 9.52
C ASP A 176 -7.38 -15.52 8.18
N LEU A 177 -7.55 -14.18 8.04
CA LEU A 177 -7.81 -13.58 6.73
C LEU A 177 -6.59 -13.74 5.82
N PHE A 178 -5.38 -13.46 6.32
CA PHE A 178 -4.16 -13.67 5.54
C PHE A 178 -4.00 -15.13 5.09
N GLU A 179 -4.23 -16.06 6.01
CA GLU A 179 -4.15 -17.50 5.71
C GLU A 179 -5.13 -17.93 4.60
N ARG A 180 -6.38 -17.46 4.65
CA ARG A 180 -7.42 -17.78 3.64
C ARG A 180 -7.23 -17.03 2.33
N THR A 181 -6.71 -15.82 2.37
CA THR A 181 -6.48 -14.98 1.18
C THR A 181 -5.24 -15.46 0.44
N GLY A 182 -4.28 -16.03 1.16
CA GLY A 182 -2.98 -16.42 0.67
C GLY A 182 -1.99 -15.25 0.60
N PRO A 183 -0.72 -15.54 0.26
CA PRO A 183 0.37 -14.59 0.29
C PRO A 183 0.22 -13.49 -0.77
N TRP A 184 0.95 -12.39 -0.60
CA TRP A 184 1.17 -11.41 -1.66
C TRP A 184 1.96 -12.05 -2.81
N ARG A 185 1.74 -11.53 -4.01
CA ARG A 185 2.53 -11.93 -5.17
C ARG A 185 3.97 -11.43 -5.01
N SER A 186 4.87 -12.33 -4.64
CA SER A 186 6.30 -12.02 -4.45
C SER A 186 7.06 -11.82 -5.77
N ASP A 187 6.48 -12.22 -6.90
CA ASP A 187 6.97 -11.94 -8.24
C ASP A 187 6.63 -10.52 -8.73
N TRP A 188 5.77 -9.79 -7.99
CA TRP A 188 5.39 -8.41 -8.26
C TRP A 188 6.12 -7.43 -7.34
N ARG A 189 6.33 -6.20 -7.82
CA ARG A 189 7.06 -5.17 -7.08
C ARG A 189 6.24 -3.95 -6.73
N GLN A 190 5.23 -3.62 -7.54
CA GLN A 190 4.51 -2.35 -7.45
C GLN A 190 3.04 -2.52 -7.05
N ALA A 191 2.33 -3.49 -7.58
CA ALA A 191 0.88 -3.61 -7.41
C ALA A 191 0.45 -4.88 -6.65
N ALA A 192 1.38 -5.56 -5.97
CA ALA A 192 1.08 -6.76 -5.20
C ALA A 192 0.17 -6.49 -4.00
N ASP A 193 0.30 -5.32 -3.38
CA ASP A 193 -0.58 -4.84 -2.30
C ASP A 193 -2.01 -4.60 -2.81
N TRP A 194 -2.15 -3.99 -3.98
CA TRP A 194 -3.45 -3.74 -4.59
C TRP A 194 -4.14 -5.05 -5.01
N GLU A 195 -3.39 -5.97 -5.62
CA GLU A 195 -3.89 -7.30 -6.00
C GLU A 195 -4.35 -8.10 -4.77
N TRP A 196 -3.55 -8.11 -3.71
CA TRP A 196 -3.90 -8.79 -2.46
C TRP A 196 -5.14 -8.16 -1.81
N LEU A 197 -5.23 -6.84 -1.81
CA LEU A 197 -6.37 -6.10 -1.26
C LEU A 197 -7.69 -6.46 -1.97
N ILE A 198 -7.65 -6.72 -3.29
CA ILE A 198 -8.83 -7.21 -4.03
C ILE A 198 -9.29 -8.55 -3.44
N ARG A 199 -8.37 -9.53 -3.35
CA ARG A 199 -8.69 -10.85 -2.80
C ARG A 199 -9.19 -10.81 -1.36
N ALA A 200 -8.63 -9.95 -0.54
CA ALA A 200 -9.05 -9.74 0.83
C ALA A 200 -10.43 -9.09 0.93
N ALA A 201 -10.67 -8.03 0.13
CA ALA A 201 -11.94 -7.30 0.12
C ALA A 201 -13.12 -8.13 -0.39
N GLU A 202 -12.87 -9.12 -1.28
CA GLU A 202 -13.91 -10.07 -1.69
C GLU A 202 -14.40 -10.97 -0.55
N ARG A 203 -13.51 -11.28 0.40
CA ARG A 203 -13.71 -12.34 1.39
C ARG A 203 -13.96 -11.84 2.80
N SER A 204 -13.85 -10.54 3.03
CA SER A 204 -13.91 -9.97 4.38
C SER A 204 -14.68 -8.67 4.45
N ARG A 205 -15.18 -8.37 5.65
CA ARG A 205 -15.62 -7.04 6.01
C ARG A 205 -14.40 -6.17 6.23
N VAL A 206 -14.41 -4.97 5.64
CA VAL A 206 -13.32 -4.00 5.72
C VAL A 206 -13.79 -2.77 6.48
N TRP A 207 -13.06 -2.36 7.50
CA TRP A 207 -13.27 -1.09 8.18
C TRP A 207 -12.31 -0.04 7.64
N ILE A 208 -12.84 1.06 7.10
CA ILE A 208 -12.04 2.25 6.78
C ILE A 208 -12.05 3.17 8.00
N ASN A 209 -10.89 3.34 8.60
CA ASN A 209 -10.68 4.22 9.74
C ASN A 209 -10.15 5.58 9.29
N ARG A 210 -10.89 6.66 9.60
CA ARG A 210 -10.50 8.04 9.23
C ARG A 210 -9.54 8.68 10.24
N GLN A 211 -9.39 8.10 11.44
CA GLN A 211 -8.41 8.57 12.39
C GLN A 211 -7.00 8.15 11.92
N PRO A 212 -6.07 9.10 11.72
CA PRO A 212 -4.70 8.75 11.36
C PRO A 212 -4.03 7.95 12.49
N ILE A 213 -3.39 6.84 12.14
CA ILE A 213 -2.61 6.01 13.07
C ILE A 213 -1.12 5.98 12.74
N ALA A 214 -0.72 6.57 11.62
CA ALA A 214 0.66 6.54 11.16
C ALA A 214 1.05 7.87 10.50
N ARG A 215 2.36 8.08 10.38
CA ARG A 215 2.99 9.11 9.56
C ARG A 215 3.79 8.43 8.48
N VAL A 216 3.38 8.62 7.23
CA VAL A 216 4.02 8.04 6.06
C VAL A 216 5.00 9.03 5.48
N ARG A 217 6.26 8.63 5.38
CA ARG A 217 7.34 9.47 4.90
C ARG A 217 7.41 9.45 3.38
N VAL A 218 7.62 10.64 2.80
CA VAL A 218 7.83 10.81 1.36
C VAL A 218 9.24 11.31 1.13
N HIS A 219 10.08 10.49 0.49
CA HIS A 219 11.49 10.82 0.19
C HIS A 219 11.97 10.15 -1.10
N GLY A 220 13.10 10.61 -1.64
CA GLY A 220 13.61 10.15 -2.94
C GLY A 220 14.03 8.69 -3.01
N GLY A 221 14.42 8.09 -1.88
CA GLY A 221 14.89 6.71 -1.79
C GLY A 221 13.78 5.68 -1.50
N GLN A 222 12.51 5.99 -1.74
CA GLN A 222 11.44 5.01 -1.58
C GLN A 222 11.44 3.97 -2.70
N LEU A 223 11.10 2.72 -2.35
CA LEU A 223 10.99 1.61 -3.31
C LEU A 223 10.04 1.94 -4.48
N SER A 224 8.96 2.67 -4.20
CA SER A 224 8.01 3.12 -5.23
C SER A 224 8.62 4.07 -6.27
N ASN A 225 9.68 4.81 -5.94
CA ASN A 225 10.38 5.64 -6.89
C ASN A 225 11.31 4.83 -7.81
N ASP A 226 12.00 3.83 -7.24
CA ASP A 226 12.88 2.94 -8.00
C ASP A 226 12.09 2.08 -8.99
N ASN A 227 10.90 1.62 -8.59
CA ASN A 227 10.02 0.79 -9.41
C ASN A 227 9.41 1.56 -10.61
N ARG A 228 9.29 2.89 -10.55
CA ARG A 228 8.75 3.72 -11.66
C ARG A 228 9.63 3.75 -12.91
N VAL A 229 10.86 3.33 -12.81
CA VAL A 229 11.81 3.28 -13.92
C VAL A 229 11.68 2.00 -14.73
N ASP A 230 11.08 0.94 -14.17
CA ASP A 230 10.96 -0.37 -14.80
C ASP A 230 9.61 -0.51 -15.55
N GLN A 231 9.65 -1.11 -16.77
CA GLN A 231 8.45 -1.39 -17.58
C GLN A 231 7.49 -2.38 -16.90
N ARG A 232 7.94 -3.14 -15.91
CA ARG A 232 7.14 -4.12 -15.15
C ARG A 232 6.00 -3.46 -14.36
N GLU A 233 6.20 -2.23 -13.86
CA GLU A 233 5.12 -1.46 -13.20
C GLU A 233 3.87 -1.39 -14.08
N GLY A 234 4.06 -1.10 -15.36
CA GLY A 234 2.95 -1.01 -16.32
C GLY A 234 2.21 -2.33 -16.52
N GLU A 235 2.92 -3.46 -16.49
CA GLU A 235 2.34 -4.79 -16.65
C GLU A 235 1.50 -5.19 -15.41
N GLU A 236 2.01 -4.94 -14.22
CA GLU A 236 1.32 -5.23 -12.96
C GLU A 236 0.04 -4.40 -12.83
N ILE A 237 0.13 -3.07 -13.03
CA ILE A 237 -1.04 -2.18 -12.98
C ILE A 237 -2.08 -2.59 -14.03
N ALA A 238 -1.66 -2.87 -15.27
CA ALA A 238 -2.58 -3.31 -16.31
C ALA A 238 -3.26 -4.64 -15.96
N ALA A 239 -2.55 -5.55 -15.29
CA ALA A 239 -3.11 -6.82 -14.84
C ALA A 239 -4.17 -6.62 -13.74
N VAL A 240 -3.88 -5.82 -12.70
CA VAL A 240 -4.83 -5.51 -11.63
C VAL A 240 -6.07 -4.79 -12.17
N VAL A 241 -5.87 -3.77 -13.00
CA VAL A 241 -6.98 -3.02 -13.61
C VAL A 241 -7.86 -3.92 -14.45
N ARG A 242 -7.27 -4.85 -15.22
CA ARG A 242 -8.02 -5.84 -15.99
C ARG A 242 -8.79 -6.80 -15.09
N GLN A 243 -8.14 -7.33 -14.03
CA GLN A 243 -8.78 -8.21 -13.05
C GLN A 243 -10.03 -7.57 -12.46
N LEU A 244 -9.94 -6.31 -11.99
CA LEU A 244 -11.08 -5.58 -11.44
C LEU A 244 -12.13 -5.26 -12.51
N ARG A 245 -11.74 -4.75 -13.68
CA ARG A 245 -12.69 -4.44 -14.76
C ARG A 245 -13.55 -5.64 -15.15
N ASP A 246 -12.91 -6.82 -15.23
CA ASP A 246 -13.56 -8.06 -15.69
C ASP A 246 -14.15 -8.86 -14.52
N HIS A 247 -14.07 -8.34 -13.29
CA HIS A 247 -14.57 -8.99 -12.10
C HIS A 247 -16.10 -9.17 -12.16
N PRO A 248 -16.63 -10.38 -11.87
CA PRO A 248 -18.08 -10.64 -11.96
C PRO A 248 -18.92 -9.68 -11.12
N ALA A 249 -18.49 -9.33 -9.90
CA ALA A 249 -19.20 -8.39 -9.03
C ALA A 249 -19.30 -6.97 -9.62
N LEU A 250 -18.46 -6.62 -10.60
CA LEU A 250 -18.50 -5.33 -11.29
C LEU A 250 -19.21 -5.40 -12.66
N ALA A 251 -19.76 -6.54 -13.03
CA ALA A 251 -20.43 -6.71 -14.35
C ALA A 251 -21.59 -5.71 -14.55
N ALA A 252 -22.34 -5.41 -13.50
CA ALA A 252 -23.45 -4.45 -13.50
C ALA A 252 -23.01 -2.97 -13.50
N TRP A 253 -21.71 -2.68 -13.40
CA TRP A 253 -21.19 -1.31 -13.35
C TRP A 253 -20.65 -0.88 -14.73
N PRO A 254 -21.42 -0.15 -15.55
CA PRO A 254 -20.95 0.27 -16.88
C PRO A 254 -19.74 1.23 -16.80
N GLN A 255 -19.61 1.97 -15.70
CA GLN A 255 -18.50 2.88 -15.40
C GLN A 255 -17.15 2.16 -15.26
N ARG A 256 -17.11 0.84 -15.02
CA ARG A 256 -15.87 0.07 -14.85
C ARG A 256 -14.87 0.26 -15.99
N HIS A 257 -15.35 0.41 -17.23
CA HIS A 257 -14.48 0.62 -18.38
C HIS A 257 -13.85 2.03 -18.38
N ARG A 258 -14.57 3.05 -17.89
CA ARG A 258 -14.06 4.40 -17.76
C ARG A 258 -13.03 4.49 -16.63
N TRP A 259 -13.30 3.85 -15.50
CA TRP A 259 -12.35 3.81 -14.37
C TRP A 259 -11.07 3.07 -14.74
N ALA A 260 -11.17 1.93 -15.46
CA ALA A 260 -10.01 1.22 -15.98
C ALA A 260 -9.17 2.12 -16.92
N ALA A 261 -9.82 2.84 -17.81
CA ALA A 261 -9.17 3.77 -18.73
C ALA A 261 -8.47 4.93 -18.00
N TYR A 262 -9.05 5.41 -16.89
CA TYR A 262 -8.44 6.45 -16.05
C TYR A 262 -7.11 5.98 -15.45
N HIS A 263 -6.99 4.75 -14.96
CA HIS A 263 -5.72 4.22 -14.50
C HIS A 263 -4.74 4.02 -15.65
N ALA A 264 -5.20 3.47 -16.77
CA ALA A 264 -4.36 3.21 -17.93
C ALA A 264 -3.81 4.49 -18.60
N GLN A 265 -4.44 5.66 -18.38
CA GLN A 265 -3.95 6.92 -18.95
C GLN A 265 -2.55 7.34 -18.41
N PHE A 266 -2.19 6.91 -17.20
CA PHE A 266 -0.83 7.12 -16.70
C PHE A 266 0.18 6.31 -17.51
N LEU A 267 -0.16 5.07 -17.82
CA LEU A 267 0.68 4.19 -18.64
C LEU A 267 0.84 4.76 -20.05
N LEU A 268 -0.26 5.26 -20.65
CA LEU A 268 -0.22 5.89 -21.97
C LEU A 268 0.66 7.15 -21.96
N TRP A 269 0.49 8.01 -20.96
CA TRP A 269 1.32 9.20 -20.80
C TRP A 269 2.80 8.86 -20.67
N ASN A 270 3.15 7.87 -19.87
CA ASN A 270 4.52 7.43 -19.68
C ASN A 270 5.10 6.80 -20.96
N ALA A 271 4.30 5.99 -21.67
CA ALA A 271 4.69 5.39 -22.94
C ALA A 271 5.02 6.46 -24.01
N LEU A 272 4.16 7.49 -24.12
CA LEU A 272 4.38 8.61 -25.06
C LEU A 272 5.64 9.42 -24.72
N LYS A 273 5.90 9.68 -23.42
CA LYS A 273 7.09 10.39 -22.98
C LYS A 273 8.37 9.58 -23.15
N ALA A 274 8.29 8.27 -22.99
CA ALA A 274 9.46 7.39 -23.11
C ALA A 274 9.81 7.06 -24.56
N TRP A 275 8.86 7.17 -25.50
CA TRP A 275 9.03 6.80 -26.92
C TRP A 275 10.36 7.26 -27.55
N PRO A 276 10.80 8.53 -27.41
CA PRO A 276 12.06 8.97 -28.04
C PRO A 276 13.30 8.23 -27.55
N ARG A 277 13.21 7.62 -26.34
CA ARG A 277 14.32 6.92 -25.69
C ARG A 277 14.27 5.40 -25.88
N VAL A 278 13.07 4.81 -25.83
CA VAL A 278 12.89 3.34 -25.81
C VAL A 278 12.58 2.77 -27.22
N GLY A 279 12.23 3.62 -28.15
CA GLY A 279 11.89 3.25 -29.51
C GLY A 279 10.49 2.66 -29.67
N TRP A 280 10.06 2.50 -30.93
CA TRP A 280 8.66 2.17 -31.27
C TRP A 280 8.25 0.77 -30.82
N ARG A 281 9.15 -0.23 -30.87
CA ARG A 281 8.84 -1.62 -30.48
C ARG A 281 8.45 -1.75 -29.01
N ALA A 282 9.17 -1.10 -28.10
CA ALA A 282 8.86 -1.08 -26.68
C ALA A 282 7.54 -0.33 -26.42
N THR A 283 7.36 0.82 -27.07
CA THR A 283 6.11 1.59 -26.98
C THR A 283 4.91 0.80 -27.49
N ALA A 284 5.02 0.09 -28.61
CA ALA A 284 3.95 -0.75 -29.15
C ALA A 284 3.53 -1.87 -28.19
N ARG A 285 4.47 -2.48 -27.47
CA ARG A 285 4.15 -3.47 -26.39
C ARG A 285 3.33 -2.82 -25.29
N GLN A 286 3.70 -1.64 -24.81
CA GLN A 286 2.94 -0.93 -23.79
C GLN A 286 1.55 -0.53 -24.29
N LEU A 287 1.41 -0.06 -25.52
CA LEU A 287 0.11 0.25 -26.13
C LEU A 287 -0.77 -1.00 -26.22
N ALA A 288 -0.21 -2.17 -26.55
CA ALA A 288 -0.93 -3.44 -26.55
C ALA A 288 -1.39 -3.86 -25.15
N LEU A 289 -0.59 -3.63 -24.10
CA LEU A 289 -0.98 -3.84 -22.69
C LEU A 289 -2.14 -2.93 -22.29
N ILE A 290 -2.06 -1.65 -22.61
CA ILE A 290 -3.11 -0.65 -22.37
C ILE A 290 -4.40 -1.06 -23.09
N HIS A 291 -4.29 -1.47 -24.36
CA HIS A 291 -5.45 -1.92 -25.13
C HIS A 291 -6.16 -3.09 -24.47
N ARG A 292 -5.42 -4.10 -24.03
CA ARG A 292 -5.96 -5.29 -23.34
C ARG A 292 -6.54 -4.94 -21.97
N GLY A 293 -5.87 -4.02 -21.22
CA GLY A 293 -6.27 -3.63 -19.87
C GLY A 293 -7.52 -2.74 -19.85
N ALA A 294 -7.61 -1.74 -20.73
CA ALA A 294 -8.62 -0.68 -20.61
C ALA A 294 -9.22 -0.22 -21.95
N GLY A 295 -8.66 -0.67 -23.08
CA GLY A 295 -9.01 -0.18 -24.42
C GLY A 295 -8.31 1.14 -24.76
N LEU A 296 -7.51 1.14 -25.83
CA LEU A 296 -6.64 2.27 -26.17
C LEU A 296 -7.43 3.58 -26.43
N GLY A 297 -8.56 3.49 -27.15
CA GLY A 297 -9.39 4.66 -27.44
C GLY A 297 -9.97 5.31 -26.18
N ARG A 298 -10.51 4.51 -25.25
CA ARG A 298 -11.02 5.01 -23.96
C ARG A 298 -9.89 5.61 -23.12
N THR A 299 -8.72 5.01 -23.14
CA THR A 299 -7.53 5.50 -22.43
C THR A 299 -7.04 6.83 -22.99
N ALA A 300 -7.05 6.99 -24.32
CA ALA A 300 -6.70 8.26 -24.97
C ALA A 300 -7.70 9.39 -24.59
N LEU A 301 -9.01 9.08 -24.58
CA LEU A 301 -10.02 10.05 -24.12
C LEU A 301 -9.83 10.42 -22.63
N ALA A 302 -9.53 9.43 -21.78
CA ALA A 302 -9.23 9.68 -20.37
C ALA A 302 -7.97 10.56 -20.20
N LEU A 303 -6.92 10.34 -21.01
CA LEU A 303 -5.72 11.17 -21.01
C LEU A 303 -6.03 12.60 -21.43
N LEU A 304 -6.80 12.80 -22.49
CA LEU A 304 -7.21 14.15 -22.95
C LEU A 304 -8.01 14.90 -21.86
N ALA A 305 -8.90 14.20 -21.15
CA ALA A 305 -9.69 14.80 -20.08
C ALA A 305 -8.83 15.31 -18.90
N VAL A 306 -7.74 14.62 -18.58
CA VAL A 306 -6.86 15.01 -17.46
C VAL A 306 -5.67 15.89 -17.90
N LEU A 307 -5.42 16.03 -19.19
CA LEU A 307 -4.26 16.75 -19.73
C LEU A 307 -4.16 18.20 -19.25
N PRO A 308 -5.25 19.01 -19.21
CA PRO A 308 -5.18 20.37 -18.68
C PRO A 308 -4.71 20.43 -17.23
N GLY A 309 -5.18 19.48 -16.39
CA GLY A 309 -4.72 19.34 -15.01
C GLY A 309 -3.24 19.00 -14.92
N ARG A 310 -2.77 18.03 -15.72
CA ARG A 310 -1.34 17.65 -15.78
C ARG A 310 -0.42 18.79 -16.18
N LEU A 311 -0.85 19.66 -17.08
CA LEU A 311 -0.06 20.81 -17.52
C LEU A 311 -0.02 21.94 -16.48
N ARG A 312 -1.09 22.08 -15.67
CA ARG A 312 -1.19 23.10 -14.59
C ARG A 312 -0.46 22.71 -13.31
N ILE A 313 -0.32 21.40 -13.02
CA ILE A 313 0.21 20.86 -11.76
C ILE A 313 1.75 20.86 -11.71
N ARG A 314 2.47 21.46 -12.63
CA ARG A 314 3.92 21.64 -12.47
C ARG A 314 4.18 22.52 -11.24
N GLY A 315 4.36 21.88 -10.08
CA GLY A 315 4.71 22.54 -8.82
C GLY A 315 3.67 22.44 -7.69
N SER A 316 2.52 21.77 -7.86
CA SER A 316 1.59 21.55 -6.76
C SER A 316 1.57 20.08 -6.30
N ASP A 317 1.54 19.85 -4.98
CA ASP A 317 1.43 18.52 -4.37
C ASP A 317 0.01 17.92 -4.52
N ARG A 318 -0.94 18.62 -5.16
CA ARG A 318 -2.31 18.15 -5.30
C ARG A 318 -2.43 17.07 -6.39
N PRO A 319 -3.03 15.92 -6.06
CA PRO A 319 -3.26 14.86 -7.04
C PRO A 319 -4.28 15.27 -8.11
N LEU A 320 -4.26 14.54 -9.24
CA LEU A 320 -5.32 14.65 -10.23
C LEU A 320 -6.64 14.18 -9.61
N PRO A 321 -7.78 14.84 -9.91
CA PRO A 321 -9.09 14.41 -9.42
C PRO A 321 -9.38 12.98 -9.89
N PRO A 322 -10.07 12.15 -9.07
CA PRO A 322 -10.48 10.83 -9.47
C PRO A 322 -11.48 10.90 -10.65
N PRO A 323 -11.67 9.80 -11.38
CA PRO A 323 -12.67 9.74 -12.42
C PRO A 323 -14.07 10.00 -11.84
N ALA A 324 -14.91 10.70 -12.59
CA ALA A 324 -16.29 10.96 -12.19
C ALA A 324 -17.02 9.62 -11.87
N PRO A 325 -18.00 9.66 -10.97
CA PRO A 325 -18.73 8.48 -10.53
C PRO A 325 -19.46 7.78 -11.69
#